data_48d3d1e79b49fdbc0b3b07da896340ad
#
_entry.id   48d3d1e79b49fdbc0b3b07da896340ad
#
_cell.length_a   1.000
_cell.length_b   1.000
_cell.length_c   1.000
_cell.angle_alpha   90.00
_cell.angle_beta   90.00
_cell.angle_gamma   90.00
#
_symmetry.space_group_name_H-M   'P 1'
#
loop_
_entity.id
_entity.type
_entity.pdbx_description
1 polymer ?
#
loop_
_entity_poly.entity_id
_entity_poly.type
_entity_poly.pdbx_seq_one_letter_code
_entity_poly.pdbx_strand_id
1 'polypeptide(L)'
;KIGVWDNGCGMPPEVLAICLQFGNGTRLTSRKGIGRFGIGLPQASVSQCKRVEVFSWQNDICYKTYLDIDEIVNEKRQNVSPIEECAMPEHILRESVSSRKASGTLIVWSQCDRLDFARAKTLYNRMSNQLCRTYRHHLDSDNQYGRQCKISMVVAGPDRDIFPLSANDPLYLLTPNNLPGHSNEATNEQYGEVTEIPIEYEKDDQTLVSIVEMRFSIAKPATQELGGGSELGAHYRDNTGISVMRAGREIDFGTFGYFNPREERQRWWGCEIRFSPDLDELFGVTNNKQAAREVDYLDLEKFKEDHPEDWDEELEASNKLKLRVELSRNFTRFHKRAMNTIRSRMKGSRGGDASDKAKPDRSTNIANEILQGSDTPTGSLIEGQEKPQTQREQEWITRLLASESNLTLEQATDIAPLKTPLKIEKDFKGWPGAQFFTVEVTGSTAVLVINQHHPFYSEVYERLLESEDPYAV
;
A
#
# COMPACT_ATOMS: atom_id res chain seq x y z
N LYS A 1 28.76 -16.80 9.15
CA LYS A 1 28.77 -16.57 7.69
C LYS A 1 27.32 -16.38 7.21
N ILE A 2 27.13 -15.51 6.23
CA ILE A 2 25.86 -15.33 5.53
C ILE A 2 26.14 -15.55 4.04
N GLY A 3 25.32 -16.36 3.36
CA GLY A 3 25.40 -16.58 1.93
C GLY A 3 24.14 -16.04 1.24
N VAL A 4 24.30 -15.32 0.12
CA VAL A 4 23.21 -14.94 -0.78
C VAL A 4 23.51 -15.55 -2.15
N TRP A 5 22.67 -16.46 -2.57
CA TRP A 5 22.81 -17.18 -3.82
C TRP A 5 21.64 -16.93 -4.76
N ASP A 6 21.96 -16.70 -6.03
CA ASP A 6 20.98 -16.63 -7.11
C ASP A 6 21.33 -17.59 -8.26
N ASN A 7 20.30 -18.06 -8.96
CA ASN A 7 20.39 -18.89 -10.17
C ASN A 7 20.18 -18.07 -11.43
N GLY A 8 20.61 -16.82 -11.43
CA GLY A 8 20.54 -15.91 -12.57
C GLY A 8 21.56 -16.20 -13.67
N CYS A 9 21.79 -15.21 -14.53
CA CYS A 9 22.73 -15.37 -15.66
C CYS A 9 24.21 -15.38 -15.26
N GLY A 10 24.54 -15.12 -13.99
CA GLY A 10 25.92 -14.91 -13.57
C GLY A 10 26.52 -13.60 -14.06
N MET A 11 27.74 -13.30 -13.63
CA MET A 11 28.53 -12.16 -14.10
C MET A 11 29.69 -12.67 -14.95
N PRO A 12 29.91 -12.12 -16.14
CA PRO A 12 31.13 -12.38 -16.88
C PRO A 12 32.36 -11.78 -16.15
N PRO A 13 33.60 -12.23 -16.44
CA PRO A 13 34.79 -11.81 -15.73
C PRO A 13 34.97 -10.31 -15.59
N GLU A 14 34.71 -9.54 -16.62
CA GLU A 14 34.83 -8.08 -16.65
C GLU A 14 33.84 -7.37 -15.71
N VAL A 15 32.64 -7.92 -15.55
CA VAL A 15 31.64 -7.40 -14.61
C VAL A 15 31.96 -7.80 -13.19
N LEU A 16 32.43 -9.04 -12.99
CA LEU A 16 32.85 -9.52 -11.67
C LEU A 16 34.06 -8.73 -11.12
N ALA A 17 34.99 -8.33 -11.97
CA ALA A 17 36.18 -7.54 -11.59
C ALA A 17 35.83 -6.19 -10.95
N ILE A 18 34.67 -5.61 -11.30
CA ILE A 18 34.25 -4.30 -10.82
C ILE A 18 33.10 -4.35 -9.82
N CYS A 19 32.51 -5.52 -9.56
CA CYS A 19 31.27 -5.64 -8.77
C CYS A 19 31.40 -5.20 -7.30
N LEU A 20 32.62 -5.22 -6.74
CA LEU A 20 32.94 -4.77 -5.38
C LEU A 20 33.56 -3.36 -5.34
N GLN A 21 33.72 -2.70 -6.48
CA GLN A 21 34.19 -1.31 -6.55
C GLN A 21 33.04 -0.35 -6.27
N PHE A 22 33.28 0.67 -5.48
CA PHE A 22 32.28 1.69 -5.18
C PHE A 22 32.05 2.62 -6.37
N GLY A 23 30.79 2.82 -6.74
CA GLY A 23 30.42 3.74 -7.81
C GLY A 23 30.76 3.24 -9.22
N ASN A 24 31.22 1.98 -9.36
CA ASN A 24 31.49 1.35 -10.63
C ASN A 24 30.39 0.33 -10.96
N GLY A 25 29.81 0.42 -12.14
CA GLY A 25 28.73 -0.50 -12.54
C GLY A 25 28.33 -0.33 -13.99
N THR A 26 27.86 -1.41 -14.59
CA THR A 26 27.43 -1.48 -16.00
C THR A 26 26.10 -0.77 -16.31
N ARG A 27 25.43 -0.24 -15.27
CA ARG A 27 24.06 0.35 -15.36
C ARG A 27 23.96 1.80 -14.90
N LEU A 28 25.10 2.52 -14.78
CA LEU A 28 25.11 3.91 -14.29
C LEU A 28 24.22 4.85 -15.10
N THR A 29 24.14 4.64 -16.42
CA THR A 29 23.31 5.42 -17.35
C THR A 29 21.91 4.84 -17.56
N SER A 30 21.66 3.60 -17.09
CA SER A 30 20.38 2.92 -17.27
C SER A 30 19.40 3.30 -16.16
N ARG A 31 18.25 3.87 -16.53
CA ARG A 31 17.13 4.13 -15.62
C ARG A 31 16.15 2.94 -15.52
N LYS A 32 16.53 1.76 -16.04
CA LYS A 32 15.69 0.57 -16.00
C LYS A 32 16.07 -0.36 -14.84
N GLY A 33 15.08 -0.90 -14.15
CA GLY A 33 15.25 -1.92 -13.10
C GLY A 33 15.75 -1.38 -11.75
N ILE A 34 16.10 -2.31 -10.85
CA ILE A 34 16.41 -2.03 -9.43
C ILE A 34 17.80 -1.41 -9.24
N GLY A 35 18.83 -1.87 -9.97
CA GLY A 35 20.22 -1.43 -9.84
C GLY A 35 20.55 -0.20 -10.67
N ARG A 36 21.25 0.82 -10.11
CA ARG A 36 21.71 2.01 -10.85
C ARG A 36 23.14 2.45 -10.48
N PHE A 37 23.42 2.65 -9.22
CA PHE A 37 24.59 3.44 -8.77
C PHE A 37 25.88 2.63 -8.57
N GLY A 38 25.87 1.30 -8.70
CA GLY A 38 27.05 0.45 -8.51
C GLY A 38 27.64 0.48 -7.10
N ILE A 39 26.89 0.86 -6.08
CA ILE A 39 27.35 0.94 -4.69
C ILE A 39 26.65 -0.07 -3.76
N GLY A 40 25.55 -0.68 -4.19
CA GLY A 40 24.69 -1.49 -3.31
C GLY A 40 25.41 -2.70 -2.73
N LEU A 41 26.11 -3.49 -3.56
CA LEU A 41 26.81 -4.68 -3.10
C LEU A 41 28.00 -4.35 -2.18
N PRO A 42 28.95 -3.48 -2.56
CA PRO A 42 30.08 -3.16 -1.67
C PRO A 42 29.60 -2.49 -0.39
N GLN A 43 28.70 -1.54 -0.43
CA GLN A 43 28.21 -0.82 0.75
C GLN A 43 27.47 -1.75 1.71
N ALA A 44 26.57 -2.59 1.23
CA ALA A 44 25.86 -3.57 2.06
C ALA A 44 26.84 -4.55 2.72
N SER A 45 27.83 -5.01 1.97
CA SER A 45 28.83 -5.97 2.48
C SER A 45 29.69 -5.36 3.58
N VAL A 46 30.33 -4.21 3.33
CA VAL A 46 31.23 -3.60 4.31
C VAL A 46 30.51 -3.04 5.54
N SER A 47 29.20 -2.84 5.47
CA SER A 47 28.40 -2.45 6.63
C SER A 47 28.15 -3.60 7.61
N GLN A 48 28.28 -4.87 7.19
CA GLN A 48 27.89 -6.03 7.96
C GLN A 48 29.06 -6.97 8.27
N CYS A 49 30.13 -6.99 7.44
CA CYS A 49 31.22 -7.93 7.58
C CYS A 49 32.56 -7.30 7.21
N LYS A 50 33.66 -7.94 7.68
CA LYS A 50 35.00 -7.56 7.30
C LYS A 50 35.44 -8.16 5.97
N ARG A 51 34.89 -9.34 5.60
CA ARG A 51 35.25 -10.01 4.35
C ARG A 51 34.04 -10.43 3.58
N VAL A 52 33.97 -9.99 2.31
CA VAL A 52 33.01 -10.44 1.31
C VAL A 52 33.72 -11.14 0.16
N GLU A 53 33.20 -12.30 -0.22
CA GLU A 53 33.64 -13.07 -1.39
C GLU A 53 32.48 -13.16 -2.36
N VAL A 54 32.74 -12.96 -3.65
CA VAL A 54 31.75 -13.07 -4.72
C VAL A 54 32.24 -14.12 -5.68
N PHE A 55 31.46 -15.20 -5.81
CA PHE A 55 31.62 -16.26 -6.79
C PHE A 55 30.57 -16.07 -7.87
N SER A 56 30.98 -16.13 -9.14
CA SER A 56 30.04 -16.11 -10.24
C SER A 56 30.47 -17.08 -11.32
N TRP A 57 29.51 -17.78 -11.91
CA TRP A 57 29.77 -18.79 -12.90
C TRP A 57 28.81 -18.68 -14.09
N GLN A 58 29.35 -19.00 -15.26
CA GLN A 58 28.64 -19.13 -16.52
C GLN A 58 29.20 -20.38 -17.22
N ASN A 59 28.33 -21.21 -17.79
CA ASN A 59 28.74 -22.45 -18.47
C ASN A 59 29.70 -23.32 -17.63
N ASP A 60 29.44 -23.43 -16.34
CA ASP A 60 30.24 -24.19 -15.36
C ASP A 60 31.65 -23.67 -15.08
N ILE A 61 32.09 -22.57 -15.67
CA ILE A 61 33.34 -21.89 -15.35
C ILE A 61 33.06 -20.89 -14.24
N CYS A 62 33.76 -21.04 -13.09
CA CYS A 62 33.56 -20.20 -11.92
C CYS A 62 34.75 -19.27 -11.71
N TYR A 63 34.47 -18.01 -11.51
CA TYR A 63 35.43 -17.00 -11.10
C TYR A 63 35.04 -16.42 -9.74
N LYS A 64 36.00 -15.94 -8.99
CA LYS A 64 35.80 -15.23 -7.73
C LYS A 64 36.61 -13.95 -7.64
N THR A 65 36.11 -13.03 -6.84
CA THR A 65 36.82 -11.86 -6.31
C THR A 65 36.42 -11.67 -4.86
N TYR A 66 37.18 -10.87 -4.11
CA TYR A 66 36.87 -10.58 -2.72
C TYR A 66 37.33 -9.18 -2.31
N LEU A 67 36.76 -8.70 -1.21
CA LEU A 67 37.19 -7.52 -0.50
C LEU A 67 37.33 -7.90 0.98
N ASP A 68 38.50 -7.62 1.56
CA ASP A 68 38.83 -7.85 2.96
C ASP A 68 39.34 -6.57 3.58
N ILE A 69 38.61 -6.06 4.59
CA ILE A 69 38.91 -4.76 5.24
C ILE A 69 40.23 -4.83 5.99
N ASP A 70 40.54 -5.94 6.66
CA ASP A 70 41.76 -6.09 7.41
C ASP A 70 43.01 -6.13 6.48
N GLU A 71 42.91 -6.77 5.30
CA GLU A 71 43.94 -6.71 4.27
C GLU A 71 44.12 -5.31 3.70
N ILE A 72 43.03 -4.60 3.43
CA ILE A 72 43.08 -3.22 2.90
C ILE A 72 43.80 -2.29 3.88
N VAL A 73 43.49 -2.39 5.18
CA VAL A 73 44.11 -1.57 6.22
C VAL A 73 45.58 -1.91 6.43
N ASN A 74 45.90 -3.21 6.57
CA ASN A 74 47.23 -3.67 6.90
C ASN A 74 48.22 -3.56 5.73
N GLU A 75 47.75 -3.87 4.51
CA GLU A 75 48.60 -3.87 3.31
C GLU A 75 48.46 -2.58 2.50
N LYS A 76 47.64 -1.64 2.94
CA LYS A 76 47.36 -0.36 2.23
C LYS A 76 46.90 -0.59 0.78
N ARG A 77 46.16 -1.66 0.54
CA ARG A 77 45.62 -1.96 -0.79
C ARG A 77 44.66 -0.88 -1.26
N GLN A 78 44.80 -0.44 -2.49
CA GLN A 78 43.95 0.56 -3.12
C GLN A 78 42.90 -0.06 -4.08
N ASN A 79 43.11 -1.32 -4.44
CA ASN A 79 42.28 -2.02 -5.41
C ASN A 79 41.57 -3.25 -4.80
N VAL A 80 40.40 -3.58 -5.31
CA VAL A 80 39.73 -4.86 -5.07
C VAL A 80 40.64 -6.02 -5.56
N SER A 81 40.59 -7.18 -4.93
CA SER A 81 41.34 -8.34 -5.37
C SER A 81 41.06 -8.68 -6.82
N PRO A 82 42.09 -9.01 -7.62
CA PRO A 82 41.89 -9.50 -8.98
C PRO A 82 40.93 -10.69 -9.02
N ILE A 83 40.23 -10.85 -10.14
CA ILE A 83 39.45 -12.06 -10.36
C ILE A 83 40.39 -13.25 -10.56
N GLU A 84 39.97 -14.40 -10.06
CA GLU A 84 40.67 -15.67 -10.28
C GLU A 84 39.66 -16.77 -10.62
N GLU A 85 40.05 -17.66 -11.53
CA GLU A 85 39.30 -18.89 -11.77
C GLU A 85 39.39 -19.79 -10.53
N CYS A 86 38.30 -20.39 -10.13
CA CYS A 86 38.27 -21.19 -8.90
C CYS A 86 37.33 -22.39 -9.03
N ALA A 87 37.54 -23.34 -8.13
CA ALA A 87 36.58 -24.42 -7.95
C ALA A 87 35.24 -23.90 -7.48
N MET A 88 34.16 -24.55 -7.93
CA MET A 88 32.80 -24.23 -7.49
C MET A 88 32.65 -24.39 -5.97
N PRO A 89 32.05 -23.44 -5.25
CA PRO A 89 31.89 -23.50 -3.79
C PRO A 89 30.77 -24.49 -3.39
N GLU A 90 30.85 -25.73 -3.79
CA GLU A 90 29.85 -26.79 -3.62
C GLU A 90 29.45 -26.99 -2.15
N HIS A 91 30.39 -26.78 -1.20
CA HIS A 91 30.09 -26.93 0.23
C HIS A 91 29.11 -25.88 0.77
N ILE A 92 29.00 -24.71 0.13
CA ILE A 92 28.00 -23.70 0.46
C ILE A 92 26.74 -23.93 -0.35
N LEU A 93 26.84 -24.23 -1.64
CA LEU A 93 25.74 -24.46 -2.52
C LEU A 93 24.85 -25.65 -2.11
N ARG A 94 25.41 -26.67 -1.45
CA ARG A 94 24.65 -27.81 -0.88
C ARG A 94 23.63 -27.39 0.17
N GLU A 95 23.88 -26.27 0.86
CA GLU A 95 22.94 -25.74 1.83
C GLU A 95 21.74 -25.04 1.15
N SER A 96 21.80 -24.76 -0.15
CA SER A 96 20.75 -24.13 -0.89
C SER A 96 19.53 -25.06 -1.12
N VAL A 97 18.39 -24.46 -1.46
CA VAL A 97 17.10 -25.17 -1.65
C VAL A 97 16.98 -25.71 -3.07
N SER A 98 17.68 -25.12 -4.03
CA SER A 98 17.61 -25.49 -5.43
C SER A 98 18.90 -26.08 -5.93
N SER A 99 18.79 -26.97 -6.92
CA SER A 99 19.96 -27.50 -7.62
C SER A 99 20.71 -26.37 -8.35
N ARG A 100 22.03 -26.46 -8.33
CA ARG A 100 22.90 -25.60 -9.15
C ARG A 100 22.47 -25.61 -10.61
N LYS A 101 22.51 -24.44 -11.23
CA LYS A 101 22.33 -24.27 -12.68
C LYS A 101 23.66 -23.94 -13.34
N ALA A 102 23.67 -23.97 -14.66
CA ALA A 102 24.85 -23.65 -15.48
C ALA A 102 25.37 -22.22 -15.27
N SER A 103 24.58 -21.35 -14.66
CA SER A 103 24.95 -19.99 -14.32
C SER A 103 24.36 -19.57 -12.98
N GLY A 104 25.00 -18.60 -12.32
CA GLY A 104 24.54 -18.04 -11.06
C GLY A 104 25.59 -17.19 -10.37
N THR A 105 25.21 -16.64 -9.21
CA THR A 105 26.11 -15.86 -8.35
C THR A 105 25.92 -16.27 -6.89
N LEU A 106 27.00 -16.36 -6.14
CA LEU A 106 27.03 -16.57 -4.71
C LEU A 106 27.87 -15.48 -4.05
N ILE A 107 27.27 -14.75 -3.11
CA ILE A 107 27.93 -13.77 -2.28
C ILE A 107 28.05 -14.37 -0.88
N VAL A 108 29.25 -14.36 -0.31
CA VAL A 108 29.53 -14.90 1.03
C VAL A 108 30.10 -13.80 1.92
N TRP A 109 29.40 -13.47 2.99
CA TRP A 109 29.91 -12.64 4.07
C TRP A 109 30.50 -13.51 5.16
N SER A 110 31.75 -13.24 5.48
CA SER A 110 32.44 -13.88 6.59
C SER A 110 33.04 -12.83 7.53
N GLN A 111 33.38 -13.23 8.76
CA GLN A 111 33.77 -12.29 9.81
C GLN A 111 32.72 -11.16 9.98
N CYS A 112 31.47 -11.57 10.12
CA CYS A 112 30.34 -10.64 10.33
C CYS A 112 30.38 -10.10 11.76
N ASP A 113 30.94 -8.92 11.94
CA ASP A 113 31.17 -8.24 13.22
C ASP A 113 30.16 -7.10 13.51
N ARG A 114 29.28 -6.78 12.55
CA ARG A 114 28.34 -5.67 12.64
C ARG A 114 26.88 -6.10 12.46
N LEU A 115 26.59 -7.38 12.66
CA LEU A 115 25.21 -7.88 12.60
C LEU A 115 24.46 -7.47 13.88
N ASP A 116 23.28 -6.89 13.73
CA ASP A 116 22.38 -6.58 14.84
C ASP A 116 21.95 -7.85 15.60
N PHE A 117 21.86 -8.98 14.90
CA PHE A 117 21.43 -10.26 15.44
C PHE A 117 22.40 -11.40 15.09
N ALA A 118 23.08 -11.93 16.11
CA ALA A 118 24.05 -13.02 15.93
C ALA A 118 23.40 -14.40 15.67
N ARG A 119 22.15 -14.60 16.13
CA ARG A 119 21.43 -15.87 15.98
C ARG A 119 20.64 -15.88 14.68
N ALA A 120 20.88 -16.90 13.82
CA ALA A 120 20.25 -17.02 12.51
C ALA A 120 18.71 -17.00 12.58
N LYS A 121 18.11 -17.68 13.55
CA LYS A 121 16.63 -17.69 13.72
C LYS A 121 16.06 -16.32 14.11
N THR A 122 16.79 -15.55 14.92
CA THR A 122 16.39 -14.17 15.28
C THR A 122 16.49 -13.25 14.05
N LEU A 123 17.60 -13.38 13.30
CA LEU A 123 17.79 -12.64 12.05
C LEU A 123 16.67 -12.96 11.05
N TYR A 124 16.35 -14.25 10.87
CA TYR A 124 15.22 -14.67 10.05
C TYR A 124 13.92 -14.01 10.47
N ASN A 125 13.53 -14.14 11.75
CA ASN A 125 12.26 -13.60 12.24
C ASN A 125 12.14 -12.07 12.05
N ARG A 126 13.25 -11.35 12.11
CA ARG A 126 13.28 -9.89 11.90
C ARG A 126 13.24 -9.50 10.43
N MET A 127 13.92 -10.24 9.58
CA MET A 127 14.04 -9.90 8.17
C MET A 127 12.92 -10.47 7.31
N SER A 128 12.29 -11.59 7.67
CA SER A 128 11.33 -12.29 6.82
C SER A 128 10.16 -11.39 6.42
N ASN A 129 9.51 -10.72 7.37
CA ASN A 129 8.37 -9.84 7.07
C ASN A 129 8.76 -8.69 6.16
N GLN A 130 9.93 -8.08 6.38
CA GLN A 130 10.41 -6.99 5.53
C GLN A 130 10.76 -7.49 4.12
N LEU A 131 11.46 -8.62 3.99
CA LEU A 131 11.76 -9.19 2.67
C LEU A 131 10.52 -9.61 1.91
N CYS A 132 9.56 -10.25 2.58
CA CYS A 132 8.27 -10.62 2.02
C CYS A 132 7.51 -9.39 1.49
N ARG A 133 7.58 -8.25 2.21
CA ARG A 133 6.94 -6.99 1.80
C ARG A 133 7.72 -6.30 0.68
N THR A 134 9.03 -6.16 0.83
CA THR A 134 9.90 -5.48 -0.14
C THR A 134 9.83 -6.11 -1.53
N TYR A 135 9.76 -7.43 -1.61
CA TYR A 135 9.77 -8.18 -2.86
C TYR A 135 8.42 -8.80 -3.22
N ARG A 136 7.31 -8.39 -2.57
CA ARG A 136 5.98 -8.99 -2.75
C ARG A 136 5.56 -9.16 -4.20
N HIS A 137 5.78 -8.15 -5.04
CA HIS A 137 5.42 -8.22 -6.45
C HIS A 137 6.32 -9.15 -7.26
N HIS A 138 7.56 -9.36 -6.85
CA HIS A 138 8.44 -10.36 -7.48
C HIS A 138 8.19 -11.78 -6.96
N LEU A 139 7.60 -11.93 -5.77
CA LEU A 139 7.16 -13.21 -5.22
C LEU A 139 5.82 -13.66 -5.81
N ASP A 140 5.01 -12.73 -6.29
CA ASP A 140 3.73 -12.98 -6.94
C ASP A 140 3.93 -13.69 -8.31
N SER A 141 3.13 -14.71 -8.58
CA SER A 141 3.16 -15.45 -9.84
C SER A 141 2.59 -14.66 -11.02
N ASP A 142 1.70 -13.71 -10.75
CA ASP A 142 1.00 -12.87 -11.73
C ASP A 142 1.52 -11.42 -11.73
N ASN A 143 2.83 -11.25 -11.54
CA ASN A 143 3.40 -9.91 -11.49
C ASN A 143 3.67 -9.33 -12.88
N GLN A 144 3.55 -8.00 -12.98
CA GLN A 144 3.80 -7.24 -14.23
C GLN A 144 5.29 -6.89 -14.43
N TYR A 145 6.19 -7.22 -13.49
CA TYR A 145 7.59 -6.81 -13.50
C TYR A 145 8.53 -7.86 -14.07
N GLY A 146 7.99 -8.94 -14.61
CA GLY A 146 8.74 -9.99 -15.29
C GLY A 146 8.53 -11.37 -14.65
N ARG A 147 9.60 -12.17 -14.60
CA ARG A 147 9.51 -13.55 -14.09
C ARG A 147 9.37 -13.57 -12.57
N GLN A 148 8.49 -14.42 -12.05
CA GLN A 148 8.40 -14.72 -10.61
C GLN A 148 9.75 -15.14 -10.05
N CYS A 149 10.15 -14.52 -8.91
CA CYS A 149 11.27 -14.93 -8.10
C CYS A 149 10.78 -15.84 -6.96
N LYS A 150 11.48 -16.95 -6.72
CA LYS A 150 11.29 -17.76 -5.52
C LYS A 150 12.43 -17.46 -4.57
N ILE A 151 12.12 -16.96 -3.40
CA ILE A 151 13.10 -16.61 -2.36
C ILE A 151 12.87 -17.56 -1.19
N SER A 152 13.95 -18.15 -0.67
CA SER A 152 13.93 -18.96 0.55
C SER A 152 15.05 -18.56 1.46
N MET A 153 14.79 -18.47 2.75
CA MET A 153 15.81 -18.35 3.77
C MET A 153 16.16 -19.74 4.31
N VAL A 154 17.44 -20.02 4.49
CA VAL A 154 17.94 -21.30 5.00
C VAL A 154 18.80 -21.05 6.22
N VAL A 155 18.46 -21.67 7.31
CA VAL A 155 19.34 -21.76 8.49
C VAL A 155 20.11 -23.07 8.36
N ALA A 156 21.39 -22.96 7.97
CA ALA A 156 22.27 -24.12 7.81
C ALA A 156 22.73 -24.65 9.17
N GLY A 157 22.90 -25.97 9.27
CA GLY A 157 23.34 -26.64 10.49
C GLY A 157 22.77 -28.05 10.61
N PRO A 158 23.01 -28.71 11.78
CA PRO A 158 22.45 -30.05 12.03
C PRO A 158 20.93 -30.11 11.90
N ASP A 159 20.25 -29.05 12.39
CA ASP A 159 18.82 -28.88 12.30
C ASP A 159 18.50 -27.84 11.20
N ARG A 160 18.76 -28.23 9.96
CA ARG A 160 18.55 -27.34 8.81
C ARG A 160 17.09 -26.97 8.64
N ASP A 161 16.80 -25.67 8.79
CA ASP A 161 15.46 -25.10 8.57
C ASP A 161 15.41 -24.36 7.23
N ILE A 162 14.33 -24.57 6.48
CA ILE A 162 14.06 -23.91 5.19
C ILE A 162 12.75 -23.14 5.29
N PHE A 163 12.81 -21.85 4.97
CA PHE A 163 11.70 -20.94 5.04
C PHE A 163 11.45 -20.28 3.67
N PRO A 164 10.51 -20.82 2.86
CA PRO A 164 10.10 -20.15 1.64
C PRO A 164 9.39 -18.85 1.98
N LEU A 165 9.71 -17.77 1.27
CA LEU A 165 9.06 -16.48 1.44
C LEU A 165 7.79 -16.40 0.58
N SER A 166 6.72 -15.86 1.14
CA SER A 166 5.47 -15.51 0.46
C SER A 166 5.22 -14.01 0.55
N ALA A 167 4.43 -13.47 -0.37
CA ALA A 167 4.16 -12.05 -0.40
C ALA A 167 3.52 -11.54 0.90
N ASN A 168 4.08 -10.46 1.46
CA ASN A 168 3.47 -9.67 2.51
C ASN A 168 2.95 -8.38 1.89
N ASP A 169 1.67 -8.33 1.59
CA ASP A 169 1.07 -7.21 0.89
C ASP A 169 0.36 -6.25 1.85
N PRO A 170 0.83 -5.00 2.02
CA PRO A 170 0.13 -4.01 2.84
C PRO A 170 -1.25 -3.60 2.31
N LEU A 171 -1.56 -3.88 1.04
CA LEU A 171 -2.90 -3.73 0.49
C LEU A 171 -3.79 -4.95 0.77
N TYR A 172 -3.22 -6.11 1.15
CA TYR A 172 -3.92 -7.36 1.41
C TYR A 172 -4.79 -7.87 0.24
N LEU A 173 -4.35 -7.61 -0.98
CA LEU A 173 -5.01 -7.98 -2.23
C LEU A 173 -4.33 -9.15 -2.94
N LEU A 174 -3.01 -9.36 -2.72
CA LEU A 174 -2.25 -10.43 -3.37
C LEU A 174 -2.58 -11.82 -2.78
N THR A 175 -2.58 -12.84 -3.64
CA THR A 175 -2.73 -14.25 -3.28
C THR A 175 -1.85 -15.12 -4.18
N PRO A 176 -1.10 -16.10 -3.65
CA PRO A 176 -0.94 -16.41 -2.22
C PRO A 176 -0.15 -15.36 -1.44
N ASN A 177 -0.35 -15.32 -0.13
CA ASN A 177 0.27 -14.34 0.78
C ASN A 177 0.78 -15.03 2.06
N ASN A 178 1.36 -14.26 2.99
CA ASN A 178 1.87 -14.76 4.27
C ASN A 178 0.92 -14.50 5.46
N LEU A 179 -0.36 -14.23 5.22
CA LEU A 179 -1.32 -13.90 6.27
C LEU A 179 -1.61 -15.10 7.17
N PRO A 180 -1.58 -14.96 8.49
CA PRO A 180 -1.91 -16.03 9.41
C PRO A 180 -3.34 -16.55 9.20
N GLY A 181 -3.47 -17.83 8.86
CA GLY A 181 -4.77 -18.48 8.63
C GLY A 181 -5.49 -18.10 7.31
N HIS A 182 -4.95 -17.14 6.52
CA HIS A 182 -5.60 -16.58 5.34
C HIS A 182 -4.68 -16.53 4.11
N SER A 183 -3.75 -17.46 3.97
CA SER A 183 -2.69 -17.41 2.94
C SER A 183 -3.16 -17.46 1.48
N ASN A 184 -4.38 -17.90 1.22
CA ASN A 184 -4.93 -18.09 -0.13
C ASN A 184 -6.12 -17.16 -0.45
N GLU A 185 -6.35 -16.15 0.37
CA GLU A 185 -7.44 -15.19 0.15
C GLU A 185 -7.01 -13.74 0.37
N ALA A 186 -7.62 -12.85 -0.39
CA ALA A 186 -7.50 -11.42 -0.17
C ALA A 186 -8.44 -11.00 0.97
N THR A 187 -7.87 -10.47 2.06
CA THR A 187 -8.64 -10.04 3.25
C THR A 187 -9.11 -8.59 3.16
N ASN A 188 -8.59 -7.82 2.19
CA ASN A 188 -9.10 -6.52 1.80
C ASN A 188 -9.85 -6.60 0.47
N GLU A 189 -10.56 -5.53 0.20
CA GLU A 189 -11.10 -5.17 -1.11
C GLU A 189 -10.43 -3.88 -1.60
N GLN A 190 -10.29 -3.74 -2.92
CA GLN A 190 -9.82 -2.48 -3.50
C GLN A 190 -10.83 -1.38 -3.20
N TYR A 191 -10.35 -0.22 -2.78
CA TYR A 191 -11.19 0.91 -2.40
C TYR A 191 -11.06 2.05 -3.42
N GLY A 192 -12.07 2.17 -4.26
CA GLY A 192 -12.04 3.08 -5.40
C GLY A 192 -11.18 2.60 -6.57
N GLU A 193 -11.02 3.44 -7.56
CA GLU A 193 -10.16 3.20 -8.71
C GLU A 193 -8.70 3.56 -8.41
N VAL A 194 -7.78 3.06 -9.22
CA VAL A 194 -6.38 3.49 -9.17
C VAL A 194 -6.32 4.96 -9.56
N THR A 195 -5.76 5.78 -8.68
CA THR A 195 -5.56 7.19 -8.99
C THR A 195 -4.27 7.35 -9.76
N GLU A 196 -4.36 7.84 -10.98
CA GLU A 196 -3.23 8.15 -11.85
C GLU A 196 -2.90 9.65 -11.78
N ILE A 197 -1.67 9.96 -11.41
CA ILE A 197 -1.15 11.33 -11.30
C ILE A 197 -0.08 11.52 -12.37
N PRO A 198 -0.36 12.26 -13.46
CA PRO A 198 0.64 12.58 -14.47
C PRO A 198 1.64 13.60 -13.93
N ILE A 199 2.92 13.28 -14.02
CA ILE A 199 4.03 14.13 -13.55
C ILE A 199 4.97 14.41 -14.71
N GLU A 200 5.23 15.68 -14.96
CA GLU A 200 6.22 16.13 -15.93
C GLU A 200 7.64 16.02 -15.33
N TYR A 201 8.58 15.60 -16.16
CA TYR A 201 9.99 15.54 -15.80
C TYR A 201 10.88 15.82 -17.01
N GLU A 202 12.06 16.39 -16.77
CA GLU A 202 13.05 16.71 -17.81
C GLU A 202 14.00 15.52 -18.03
N LYS A 203 14.24 15.19 -19.30
CA LYS A 203 15.21 14.20 -19.71
C LYS A 203 15.75 14.52 -21.12
N ASP A 204 17.06 14.60 -21.23
CA ASP A 204 17.75 14.86 -22.52
C ASP A 204 17.19 16.12 -23.23
N ASP A 205 16.97 17.21 -22.48
CA ASP A 205 16.38 18.48 -22.92
C ASP A 205 14.94 18.35 -23.47
N GLN A 206 14.23 17.31 -23.06
CA GLN A 206 12.81 17.08 -23.40
C GLN A 206 11.96 16.97 -22.15
N THR A 207 10.81 17.64 -22.15
CA THR A 207 9.77 17.44 -21.13
C THR A 207 8.96 16.19 -21.47
N LEU A 208 8.98 15.22 -20.58
CA LEU A 208 8.26 13.97 -20.68
C LEU A 208 7.26 13.84 -19.53
N VAL A 209 6.26 12.95 -19.69
CA VAL A 209 5.28 12.67 -18.64
C VAL A 209 5.44 11.23 -18.17
N SER A 210 5.44 11.04 -16.85
CA SER A 210 5.37 9.73 -16.22
C SER A 210 4.19 9.67 -15.25
N ILE A 211 3.59 8.50 -15.11
CA ILE A 211 2.43 8.30 -14.24
C ILE A 211 2.88 7.81 -12.86
N VAL A 212 2.38 8.46 -11.83
CA VAL A 212 2.41 7.97 -10.45
C VAL A 212 1.05 7.36 -10.14
N GLU A 213 1.03 6.11 -9.73
CA GLU A 213 -0.20 5.41 -9.34
C GLU A 213 -0.36 5.42 -7.82
N MET A 214 -1.55 5.74 -7.33
CA MET A 214 -1.95 5.51 -5.94
C MET A 214 -3.06 4.47 -5.89
N ARG A 215 -2.85 3.42 -5.11
CA ARG A 215 -3.82 2.34 -4.90
C ARG A 215 -4.21 2.29 -3.44
N PHE A 216 -5.49 2.05 -3.21
CA PHE A 216 -6.05 1.97 -1.87
C PHE A 216 -6.85 0.69 -1.69
N SER A 217 -6.86 0.19 -0.47
CA SER A 217 -7.67 -0.95 -0.05
C SER A 217 -8.25 -0.74 1.32
N ILE A 218 -9.34 -1.44 1.61
CA ILE A 218 -9.99 -1.44 2.92
C ILE A 218 -10.28 -2.89 3.34
N ALA A 219 -10.10 -3.19 4.61
CA ALA A 219 -10.39 -4.52 5.14
C ALA A 219 -11.86 -4.86 4.96
N LYS A 220 -12.14 -6.09 4.52
CA LYS A 220 -13.51 -6.61 4.42
C LYS A 220 -14.18 -6.61 5.79
N PRO A 221 -15.51 -6.49 5.87
CA PRO A 221 -16.24 -6.53 7.15
C PRO A 221 -15.87 -7.73 8.01
N ALA A 222 -15.89 -8.93 7.43
CA ALA A 222 -15.53 -10.16 8.14
C ALA A 222 -14.11 -10.15 8.71
N THR A 223 -13.16 -9.48 8.04
CA THR A 223 -11.79 -9.30 8.54
C THR A 223 -11.76 -8.35 9.75
N GLN A 224 -12.53 -7.27 9.71
CA GLN A 224 -12.62 -6.32 10.83
C GLN A 224 -13.28 -6.94 12.07
N GLU A 225 -14.25 -7.83 11.87
CA GLU A 225 -14.95 -8.56 12.94
C GLU A 225 -14.03 -9.48 13.76
N LEU A 226 -12.95 -10.00 13.16
CA LEU A 226 -11.93 -10.78 13.88
C LEU A 226 -11.22 -9.95 14.96
N GLY A 227 -11.26 -8.62 14.84
CA GLY A 227 -10.73 -7.69 15.83
C GLY A 227 -9.22 -7.55 15.84
N GLY A 228 -8.76 -6.44 16.41
CA GLY A 228 -7.33 -6.10 16.45
C GLY A 228 -6.47 -6.96 17.37
N GLY A 229 -7.08 -7.79 18.24
CA GLY A 229 -6.39 -8.72 19.15
C GLY A 229 -6.11 -10.10 18.54
N SER A 230 -6.66 -10.42 17.35
CA SER A 230 -6.38 -11.67 16.63
C SER A 230 -4.95 -11.66 16.05
N GLU A 231 -4.43 -12.83 15.66
CA GLU A 231 -3.14 -12.94 14.97
C GLU A 231 -3.15 -12.12 13.66
N LEU A 232 -4.25 -12.18 12.93
CA LEU A 232 -4.44 -11.37 11.73
C LEU A 232 -4.45 -9.87 12.05
N GLY A 233 -5.19 -9.45 13.11
CA GLY A 233 -5.22 -8.06 13.56
C GLY A 233 -3.86 -7.53 14.04
N ALA A 234 -3.02 -8.40 14.61
CA ALA A 234 -1.64 -8.08 14.94
C ALA A 234 -0.77 -7.89 13.68
N HIS A 235 -0.93 -8.76 12.69
CA HIS A 235 -0.26 -8.65 11.39
C HIS A 235 -0.63 -7.33 10.68
N TYR A 236 -1.92 -6.95 10.68
CA TYR A 236 -2.38 -5.68 10.14
C TYR A 236 -1.75 -4.48 10.83
N ARG A 237 -1.64 -4.50 12.17
CA ARG A 237 -0.96 -3.45 12.95
C ARG A 237 0.50 -3.30 12.52
N ASP A 238 1.21 -4.40 12.34
CA ASP A 238 2.64 -4.40 12.00
C ASP A 238 2.91 -3.97 10.54
N ASN A 239 1.86 -3.97 9.69
CA ASN A 239 1.88 -3.48 8.32
C ASN A 239 1.09 -2.17 8.13
N THR A 240 0.84 -1.41 9.20
CA THR A 240 0.16 -0.11 9.10
C THR A 240 1.09 0.94 8.51
N GLY A 241 0.84 1.38 7.28
CA GLY A 241 1.68 2.35 6.59
C GLY A 241 1.34 2.52 5.11
N ILE A 242 2.00 3.49 4.50
CA ILE A 242 1.99 3.72 3.06
C ILE A 242 3.22 3.04 2.47
N SER A 243 3.01 2.21 1.45
CA SER A 243 4.08 1.52 0.74
C SER A 243 4.49 2.30 -0.50
N VAL A 244 5.77 2.62 -0.63
CA VAL A 244 6.33 3.35 -1.77
C VAL A 244 7.10 2.38 -2.67
N MET A 245 6.60 2.19 -3.89
CA MET A 245 7.08 1.19 -4.84
C MET A 245 7.80 1.81 -6.02
N ARG A 246 8.98 1.28 -6.32
CA ARG A 246 9.79 1.64 -7.48
C ARG A 246 10.22 0.40 -8.25
N ALA A 247 9.85 0.29 -9.51
CA ALA A 247 10.18 -0.86 -10.38
C ALA A 247 9.86 -2.23 -9.71
N GLY A 248 8.69 -2.36 -9.09
CA GLY A 248 8.23 -3.59 -8.45
C GLY A 248 8.85 -3.91 -7.10
N ARG A 249 9.73 -3.06 -6.59
CA ARG A 249 10.35 -3.21 -5.26
C ARG A 249 9.89 -2.08 -4.35
N GLU A 250 9.48 -2.42 -3.12
CA GLU A 250 9.28 -1.43 -2.08
C GLU A 250 10.62 -0.80 -1.68
N ILE A 251 10.68 0.52 -1.72
CA ILE A 251 11.87 1.28 -1.35
C ILE A 251 11.70 2.04 -0.05
N ASP A 252 10.44 2.29 0.35
CA ASP A 252 10.14 2.96 1.60
C ASP A 252 8.77 2.51 2.12
N PHE A 253 8.58 2.59 3.44
CA PHE A 253 7.34 2.24 4.08
C PHE A 253 7.20 3.00 5.39
N GLY A 254 6.13 3.74 5.54
CA GLY A 254 5.93 4.56 6.73
C GLY A 254 4.64 5.35 6.75
N THR A 255 4.53 6.25 7.70
CA THR A 255 3.40 7.16 7.84
C THR A 255 3.56 8.44 7.02
N PHE A 256 4.78 8.85 6.75
CA PHE A 256 5.15 10.08 6.03
C PHE A 256 4.40 11.33 6.52
N GLY A 257 3.99 11.35 7.80
CA GLY A 257 3.22 12.46 8.37
C GLY A 257 1.72 12.47 8.03
N TYR A 258 1.22 11.57 7.21
CA TYR A 258 -0.17 11.55 6.76
C TYR A 258 -1.19 11.17 7.84
N PHE A 259 -0.80 10.36 8.81
CA PHE A 259 -1.72 9.86 9.84
C PHE A 259 -0.99 9.45 11.12
N ASN A 260 -1.75 9.32 12.21
CA ASN A 260 -1.21 8.85 13.49
C ASN A 260 -1.30 7.31 13.59
N PRO A 261 -0.18 6.56 13.53
CA PRO A 261 -0.20 5.09 13.56
C PRO A 261 -0.65 4.49 14.90
N ARG A 262 -0.78 5.31 15.96
CA ARG A 262 -1.27 4.86 17.27
C ARG A 262 -2.79 4.71 17.30
N GLU A 263 -3.51 5.25 16.33
CA GLU A 263 -4.95 5.06 16.22
C GLU A 263 -5.24 3.65 15.69
N GLU A 264 -5.92 2.83 16.49
CA GLU A 264 -6.14 1.41 16.19
C GLU A 264 -6.86 1.13 14.85
N ARG A 265 -7.69 2.04 14.40
CA ARG A 265 -8.45 1.93 13.15
C ARG A 265 -7.57 2.07 11.90
N GLN A 266 -6.39 2.68 12.03
CA GLN A 266 -5.47 2.89 10.91
C GLN A 266 -4.99 1.57 10.28
N ARG A 267 -5.04 0.47 11.01
CA ARG A 267 -4.65 -0.85 10.50
C ARG A 267 -5.57 -1.41 9.40
N TRP A 268 -6.82 -0.95 9.31
CA TRP A 268 -7.84 -1.55 8.46
C TRP A 268 -7.92 -1.01 7.03
N TRP A 269 -6.94 -0.26 6.60
CA TRP A 269 -6.76 0.19 5.23
C TRP A 269 -5.31 0.01 4.79
N GLY A 270 -5.08 0.01 3.47
CA GLY A 270 -3.75 -0.01 2.87
C GLY A 270 -3.62 1.03 1.77
N CYS A 271 -2.41 1.57 1.60
CA CYS A 271 -2.07 2.47 0.51
C CYS A 271 -0.73 2.11 -0.11
N GLU A 272 -0.67 2.12 -1.44
CA GLU A 272 0.54 1.90 -2.21
C GLU A 272 0.72 3.01 -3.24
N ILE A 273 1.89 3.64 -3.25
CA ILE A 273 2.31 4.63 -4.24
C ILE A 273 3.33 3.98 -5.16
N ARG A 274 3.07 3.96 -6.47
CA ARG A 274 3.97 3.37 -7.48
C ARG A 274 4.47 4.44 -8.44
N PHE A 275 5.75 4.38 -8.75
CA PHE A 275 6.35 5.25 -9.76
C PHE A 275 7.49 4.56 -10.52
N SER A 276 7.80 5.09 -11.70
CA SER A 276 8.89 4.60 -12.53
C SER A 276 10.24 5.17 -12.09
N PRO A 277 11.37 4.49 -12.38
CA PRO A 277 12.71 5.01 -12.10
C PRO A 277 13.05 6.35 -12.75
N ASP A 278 12.29 6.80 -13.72
CA ASP A 278 12.46 8.11 -14.35
C ASP A 278 12.18 9.26 -13.38
N LEU A 279 11.35 9.02 -12.36
CA LEU A 279 10.99 9.97 -11.32
C LEU A 279 11.87 9.92 -10.06
N ASP A 280 12.98 9.17 -10.07
CA ASP A 280 13.87 9.02 -8.90
C ASP A 280 14.28 10.35 -8.27
N GLU A 281 14.57 11.34 -9.10
CA GLU A 281 15.04 12.66 -8.66
C GLU A 281 13.90 13.49 -8.04
N LEU A 282 12.69 13.37 -8.59
CA LEU A 282 11.49 14.05 -8.06
C LEU A 282 11.04 13.44 -6.73
N PHE A 283 11.13 12.13 -6.59
CA PHE A 283 10.83 11.44 -5.31
C PHE A 283 11.96 11.55 -4.28
N GLY A 284 13.09 12.17 -4.61
CA GLY A 284 14.23 12.28 -3.71
C GLY A 284 14.78 10.90 -3.31
N VAL A 285 14.79 9.95 -4.26
CA VAL A 285 15.25 8.58 -4.00
C VAL A 285 16.73 8.59 -3.63
N THR A 286 17.05 8.08 -2.44
CA THR A 286 18.42 7.99 -1.95
C THR A 286 19.25 6.97 -2.74
N ASN A 287 20.58 7.12 -2.74
CA ASN A 287 21.49 6.24 -3.50
C ASN A 287 21.38 4.76 -3.11
N ASN A 288 21.06 4.46 -1.85
CA ASN A 288 20.79 3.11 -1.36
C ASN A 288 19.36 2.61 -1.68
N LYS A 289 18.49 3.48 -2.24
CA LYS A 289 17.10 3.18 -2.58
C LYS A 289 16.29 2.61 -1.40
N GLN A 290 16.43 3.24 -0.25
CA GLN A 290 15.75 2.88 0.99
C GLN A 290 14.94 4.05 1.56
N ALA A 291 14.78 5.12 0.81
CA ALA A 291 13.94 6.25 1.18
C ALA A 291 13.48 7.03 -0.06
N ALA A 292 12.28 7.57 0.00
CA ALA A 292 11.71 8.52 -0.94
C ALA A 292 11.33 9.80 -0.15
N ARG A 293 12.24 10.78 -0.14
CA ARG A 293 12.14 11.95 0.76
C ARG A 293 11.02 12.93 0.41
N GLU A 294 10.55 12.93 -0.83
CA GLU A 294 9.53 13.86 -1.31
C GLU A 294 8.10 13.26 -1.24
N VAL A 295 7.90 12.21 -0.42
CA VAL A 295 6.58 11.61 -0.19
C VAL A 295 5.90 12.21 1.05
N ASP A 296 6.62 12.94 1.90
CA ASP A 296 6.10 13.49 3.14
C ASP A 296 4.86 14.37 2.92
N TYR A 297 3.90 14.23 3.83
CA TYR A 297 2.67 15.02 3.82
C TYR A 297 2.95 16.52 3.75
N LEU A 298 2.22 17.19 2.87
CA LEU A 298 2.21 18.64 2.75
C LEU A 298 0.83 19.18 3.07
N ASP A 299 0.75 19.96 4.13
CA ASP A 299 -0.43 20.76 4.44
C ASP A 299 -0.43 22.00 3.56
N LEU A 300 -1.28 22.00 2.52
CA LEU A 300 -1.34 23.08 1.54
C LEU A 300 -1.84 24.39 2.16
N GLU A 301 -2.78 24.34 3.10
CA GLU A 301 -3.30 25.57 3.72
C GLU A 301 -2.23 26.22 4.59
N LYS A 302 -1.51 25.42 5.38
CA LYS A 302 -0.36 25.92 6.14
C LYS A 302 0.76 26.45 5.22
N PHE A 303 1.01 25.75 4.12
CA PHE A 303 2.01 26.22 3.13
C PHE A 303 1.64 27.59 2.55
N LYS A 304 0.35 27.82 2.24
CA LYS A 304 -0.15 29.13 1.79
C LYS A 304 -0.04 30.22 2.87
N GLU A 305 -0.31 29.85 4.13
CA GLU A 305 -0.16 30.79 5.26
C GLU A 305 1.31 31.18 5.47
N ASP A 306 2.24 30.23 5.29
CA ASP A 306 3.68 30.48 5.43
C ASP A 306 4.26 31.27 4.23
N HIS A 307 3.62 31.25 3.03
CA HIS A 307 4.05 31.87 1.78
C HIS A 307 2.92 32.72 1.14
N PRO A 308 2.40 33.73 1.83
CA PRO A 308 1.14 34.39 1.42
C PRO A 308 1.22 35.16 0.09
N GLU A 309 2.41 35.57 -0.33
CA GLU A 309 2.59 36.42 -1.52
C GLU A 309 2.98 35.65 -2.80
N ASP A 310 3.59 34.45 -2.65
CA ASP A 310 4.25 33.71 -3.74
C ASP A 310 3.98 32.20 -3.78
N TRP A 311 3.04 31.68 -2.97
CA TRP A 311 2.77 30.24 -2.87
C TRP A 311 2.39 29.57 -4.20
N ASP A 312 1.70 30.30 -5.07
CA ASP A 312 1.26 29.81 -6.38
C ASP A 312 2.42 29.78 -7.38
N GLU A 313 3.27 30.82 -7.37
CA GLU A 313 4.48 30.86 -8.20
C GLU A 313 5.47 29.76 -7.78
N GLU A 314 5.68 29.56 -6.47
CA GLU A 314 6.50 28.47 -5.95
C GLU A 314 5.95 27.09 -6.31
N LEU A 315 4.64 26.91 -6.20
CA LEU A 315 3.98 25.66 -6.59
C LEU A 315 4.14 25.41 -8.09
N GLU A 316 3.96 26.43 -8.94
CA GLU A 316 4.12 26.29 -10.39
C GLU A 316 5.56 26.01 -10.80
N ALA A 317 6.52 26.58 -10.12
CA ALA A 317 7.94 26.42 -10.42
C ALA A 317 8.52 25.07 -10.00
N SER A 318 7.88 24.36 -9.06
CA SER A 318 8.43 23.13 -8.45
C SER A 318 7.59 21.88 -8.72
N ASN A 319 8.06 21.01 -9.61
CA ASN A 319 7.42 19.69 -9.83
C ASN A 319 7.44 18.79 -8.59
N LYS A 320 8.41 18.96 -7.68
CA LYS A 320 8.42 18.25 -6.38
C LYS A 320 7.27 18.71 -5.49
N LEU A 321 7.04 20.01 -5.45
CA LEU A 321 5.96 20.58 -4.65
C LEU A 321 4.59 20.18 -5.21
N LYS A 322 4.41 20.24 -6.54
CA LYS A 322 3.21 19.73 -7.22
C LYS A 322 2.95 18.26 -6.88
N LEU A 323 3.97 17.42 -6.95
CA LEU A 323 3.88 16.00 -6.59
C LEU A 323 3.38 15.83 -5.15
N ARG A 324 4.00 16.51 -4.17
CA ARG A 324 3.62 16.41 -2.76
C ARG A 324 2.19 16.89 -2.50
N VAL A 325 1.75 17.96 -3.15
CA VAL A 325 0.37 18.46 -3.06
C VAL A 325 -0.62 17.44 -3.59
N GLU A 326 -0.35 16.86 -4.77
CA GLU A 326 -1.24 15.87 -5.37
C GLU A 326 -1.32 14.57 -4.54
N LEU A 327 -0.18 14.08 -4.03
CA LEU A 327 -0.15 12.93 -3.14
C LEU A 327 -0.94 13.21 -1.86
N SER A 328 -0.73 14.37 -1.23
CA SER A 328 -1.39 14.75 0.02
C SER A 328 -2.90 14.92 -0.15
N ARG A 329 -3.34 15.56 -1.23
CA ARG A 329 -4.76 15.75 -1.57
C ARG A 329 -5.48 14.42 -1.79
N ASN A 330 -4.90 13.55 -2.62
CA ASN A 330 -5.50 12.26 -2.95
C ASN A 330 -5.53 11.33 -1.73
N PHE A 331 -4.45 11.30 -0.94
CA PHE A 331 -4.44 10.51 0.29
C PHE A 331 -5.48 11.00 1.30
N THR A 332 -5.54 12.30 1.58
CA THR A 332 -6.48 12.87 2.57
C THR A 332 -7.92 12.55 2.20
N ARG A 333 -8.28 12.70 0.91
CA ARG A 333 -9.61 12.36 0.40
C ARG A 333 -9.95 10.87 0.61
N PHE A 334 -9.03 9.97 0.25
CA PHE A 334 -9.21 8.55 0.49
C PHE A 334 -9.31 8.22 1.98
N HIS A 335 -8.33 8.66 2.77
CA HIS A 335 -8.19 8.32 4.18
C HIS A 335 -9.45 8.70 4.98
N LYS A 336 -9.97 9.89 4.74
CA LYS A 336 -11.19 10.36 5.39
C LYS A 336 -12.38 9.43 5.11
N ARG A 337 -12.59 9.05 3.84
CA ARG A 337 -13.66 8.13 3.44
C ARG A 337 -13.48 6.74 4.05
N ALA A 338 -12.27 6.19 3.96
CA ALA A 338 -11.95 4.89 4.53
C ALA A 338 -12.19 4.85 6.03
N MET A 339 -11.76 5.88 6.76
CA MET A 339 -11.96 5.98 8.22
C MET A 339 -13.44 6.09 8.60
N ASN A 340 -14.25 6.78 7.81
CA ASN A 340 -15.71 6.83 8.03
C ASN A 340 -16.34 5.44 7.82
N THR A 341 -15.97 4.74 6.74
CA THR A 341 -16.43 3.37 6.47
C THR A 341 -16.02 2.40 7.58
N ILE A 342 -14.76 2.45 8.02
CA ILE A 342 -14.25 1.61 9.12
C ILE A 342 -15.03 1.90 10.41
N ARG A 343 -15.28 3.17 10.74
CA ARG A 343 -16.04 3.56 11.94
C ARG A 343 -17.47 3.05 11.91
N SER A 344 -18.15 3.14 10.78
CA SER A 344 -19.52 2.66 10.64
C SER A 344 -19.62 1.15 10.86
N ARG A 345 -18.68 0.38 10.27
CA ARG A 345 -18.59 -1.07 10.44
C ARG A 345 -18.32 -1.47 11.91
N MET A 346 -17.43 -0.77 12.60
CA MET A 346 -17.10 -1.06 14.01
C MET A 346 -18.25 -0.71 14.98
N LYS A 347 -19.04 0.31 14.71
CA LYS A 347 -20.22 0.65 15.51
C LYS A 347 -21.27 -0.47 15.44
N GLY A 348 -21.45 -1.07 14.25
CA GLY A 348 -22.34 -2.21 14.07
C GLY A 348 -21.96 -3.47 14.85
N SER A 349 -20.65 -3.70 15.06
CA SER A 349 -20.14 -4.90 15.77
C SER A 349 -20.22 -4.81 17.31
N ARG A 350 -20.32 -3.62 17.91
CA ARG A 350 -20.35 -3.41 19.37
C ARG A 350 -21.75 -3.22 19.96
N GLY A 351 -22.80 -3.72 19.30
CA GLY A 351 -24.16 -3.62 19.86
C GLY A 351 -24.62 -2.17 20.08
N GLY A 352 -24.15 -1.24 19.27
CA GLY A 352 -24.70 0.13 19.23
C GLY A 352 -26.18 0.04 18.89
N ASP A 353 -27.00 0.67 19.72
CA ASP A 353 -28.45 0.64 19.67
C ASP A 353 -28.93 0.82 18.22
N ALA A 354 -29.71 -0.12 17.69
CA ALA A 354 -30.28 -0.04 16.34
C ALA A 354 -31.01 1.29 16.10
N SER A 355 -31.46 1.94 17.18
CA SER A 355 -32.10 3.25 17.19
C SER A 355 -31.19 4.39 16.69
N ASP A 356 -29.85 4.33 16.92
CA ASP A 356 -28.92 5.38 16.45
C ASP A 356 -28.62 5.33 14.94
N LYS A 357 -28.69 4.14 14.33
CA LYS A 357 -28.60 3.98 12.86
C LYS A 357 -29.86 4.44 12.12
N ALA A 358 -30.98 4.46 12.83
CA ALA A 358 -32.26 4.84 12.28
C ALA A 358 -32.51 6.36 12.28
N LYS A 359 -31.71 7.13 13.02
CA LYS A 359 -31.89 8.58 13.10
C LYS A 359 -31.40 9.27 11.83
N PRO A 360 -32.27 10.04 11.14
CA PRO A 360 -31.82 10.84 10.01
C PRO A 360 -30.79 11.89 10.45
N ASP A 361 -29.92 12.29 9.54
CA ASP A 361 -29.00 13.38 9.77
C ASP A 361 -29.74 14.73 9.97
N ARG A 362 -28.99 15.78 10.38
CA ARG A 362 -29.58 17.10 10.70
C ARG A 362 -30.33 17.69 9.51
N SER A 363 -29.78 17.64 8.30
CA SER A 363 -30.40 18.21 7.11
C SER A 363 -31.65 17.44 6.68
N THR A 364 -31.61 16.11 6.80
CA THR A 364 -32.78 15.24 6.58
C THR A 364 -33.89 15.51 7.61
N ASN A 365 -33.53 15.76 8.88
CA ASN A 365 -34.50 16.15 9.91
C ASN A 365 -35.18 17.49 9.58
N ILE A 366 -34.41 18.52 9.23
CA ILE A 366 -34.93 19.84 8.83
C ILE A 366 -35.85 19.69 7.62
N ALA A 367 -35.50 18.92 6.61
CA ALA A 367 -36.29 18.67 5.43
C ALA A 367 -37.63 17.96 5.79
N ASN A 368 -37.59 16.97 6.68
CA ASN A 368 -38.80 16.29 7.17
C ASN A 368 -39.71 17.22 7.98
N GLU A 369 -39.16 18.10 8.83
CA GLU A 369 -39.92 19.10 9.60
C GLU A 369 -40.63 20.09 8.67
N ILE A 370 -39.92 20.60 7.63
CA ILE A 370 -40.52 21.50 6.63
C ILE A 370 -41.64 20.81 5.88
N LEU A 371 -41.48 19.56 5.45
CA LEU A 371 -42.46 18.82 4.69
C LEU A 371 -43.64 18.31 5.54
N GLN A 372 -43.47 18.12 6.83
CA GLN A 372 -44.61 17.83 7.73
C GLN A 372 -45.60 18.98 7.81
N GLY A 373 -45.16 20.23 7.64
CA GLY A 373 -46.00 21.43 7.62
C GLY A 373 -46.61 21.76 6.25
N SER A 374 -46.31 21.06 5.16
CA SER A 374 -46.84 21.35 3.83
C SER A 374 -47.89 20.35 3.38
N ASP A 375 -49.07 20.86 2.94
CA ASP A 375 -50.19 20.08 2.44
C ASP A 375 -50.11 19.66 0.96
N THR A 376 -48.90 19.69 0.35
CA THR A 376 -48.70 19.31 -1.06
C THR A 376 -48.02 17.96 -1.21
N PRO A 377 -48.74 16.85 -1.24
CA PRO A 377 -48.19 15.56 -1.60
C PRO A 377 -48.01 15.46 -3.12
N THR A 378 -46.84 14.93 -3.55
CA THR A 378 -46.58 14.61 -4.95
C THR A 378 -46.89 13.13 -5.25
N GLY A 379 -47.50 12.88 -6.38
CA GLY A 379 -48.03 11.64 -6.96
C GLY A 379 -47.64 10.29 -6.33
N SER A 380 -46.40 9.82 -6.53
CA SER A 380 -45.94 8.50 -6.03
C SER A 380 -45.84 8.36 -4.50
N LEU A 381 -45.75 9.48 -3.76
CA LEU A 381 -45.81 9.50 -2.30
C LEU A 381 -47.21 9.28 -1.76
N ILE A 382 -48.25 9.69 -2.50
CA ILE A 382 -49.65 9.46 -2.14
C ILE A 382 -49.96 7.96 -2.21
N GLU A 383 -49.60 7.31 -3.32
CA GLU A 383 -49.77 5.84 -3.46
C GLU A 383 -49.09 5.06 -2.34
N GLY A 384 -47.91 5.55 -1.88
CA GLY A 384 -47.21 4.97 -0.74
C GLY A 384 -47.94 5.14 0.60
N GLN A 385 -48.67 6.27 0.81
CA GLN A 385 -49.44 6.53 2.03
C GLN A 385 -50.70 5.68 2.15
N GLU A 386 -51.28 5.23 1.02
CA GLU A 386 -52.42 4.34 0.99
C GLU A 386 -52.09 2.88 1.36
N LYS A 387 -50.78 2.51 1.33
CA LYS A 387 -50.36 1.17 1.73
C LYS A 387 -50.47 0.96 3.25
N PRO A 388 -50.88 -0.24 3.70
CA PRO A 388 -50.85 -0.59 5.13
C PRO A 388 -49.45 -0.40 5.73
N GLN A 389 -49.35 -0.03 7.00
CA GLN A 389 -48.10 0.20 7.70
C GLN A 389 -47.17 -1.02 7.62
N THR A 390 -47.72 -2.21 7.77
CA THR A 390 -46.95 -3.48 7.68
C THR A 390 -46.32 -3.68 6.30
N GLN A 391 -46.96 -3.24 5.22
CA GLN A 391 -46.40 -3.32 3.89
C GLN A 391 -45.29 -2.30 3.68
N ARG A 392 -45.42 -1.08 4.22
CA ARG A 392 -44.38 -0.04 4.18
C ARG A 392 -43.14 -0.47 4.96
N GLU A 393 -43.32 -1.07 6.13
CA GLU A 393 -42.23 -1.63 6.93
C GLU A 393 -41.53 -2.79 6.20
N GLN A 394 -42.27 -3.67 5.51
CA GLN A 394 -41.71 -4.75 4.73
C GLN A 394 -40.83 -4.26 3.54
N GLU A 395 -41.29 -3.18 2.87
CA GLU A 395 -40.52 -2.55 1.80
C GLU A 395 -39.22 -1.94 2.34
N TRP A 396 -39.21 -1.35 3.54
CA TRP A 396 -38.01 -0.87 4.23
C TRP A 396 -37.09 -2.00 4.65
N ILE A 397 -37.61 -3.09 5.21
CA ILE A 397 -36.80 -4.27 5.57
C ILE A 397 -36.08 -4.79 4.32
N THR A 398 -36.80 -4.93 3.21
CA THR A 398 -36.23 -5.42 1.95
C THR A 398 -35.12 -4.49 1.44
N ARG A 399 -35.34 -3.17 1.51
CA ARG A 399 -34.35 -2.16 1.10
C ARG A 399 -33.10 -2.21 2.00
N LEU A 400 -33.26 -2.22 3.31
CA LEU A 400 -32.18 -2.27 4.29
C LEU A 400 -31.28 -3.48 4.11
N LEU A 401 -31.88 -4.65 3.88
CA LEU A 401 -31.15 -5.89 3.60
C LEU A 401 -30.43 -5.87 2.24
N ALA A 402 -30.93 -5.10 1.27
CA ALA A 402 -30.30 -4.98 -0.03
C ALA A 402 -29.20 -3.90 -0.09
N SER A 403 -29.33 -2.82 0.70
CA SER A 403 -28.39 -1.68 0.71
C SER A 403 -27.24 -1.85 1.70
N GLU A 404 -27.47 -2.54 2.82
CA GLU A 404 -26.47 -2.79 3.85
C GLU A 404 -26.23 -4.31 4.00
N SER A 405 -25.15 -4.81 3.41
CA SER A 405 -24.79 -6.24 3.39
C SER A 405 -24.56 -6.87 4.78
N ASN A 406 -24.57 -6.08 5.86
CA ASN A 406 -24.26 -6.51 7.24
C ASN A 406 -25.43 -6.39 8.22
N LEU A 407 -26.66 -6.00 7.75
CA LEU A 407 -27.82 -5.98 8.63
C LEU A 407 -28.46 -7.36 8.72
N THR A 408 -28.70 -7.81 9.95
CA THR A 408 -29.54 -9.00 10.18
C THR A 408 -31.01 -8.68 9.95
N LEU A 409 -31.82 -9.71 9.66
CA LEU A 409 -33.26 -9.53 9.51
C LEU A 409 -33.90 -8.91 10.77
N GLU A 410 -33.42 -9.28 11.94
CA GLU A 410 -33.90 -8.74 13.23
C GLU A 410 -33.60 -7.24 13.33
N GLN A 411 -32.37 -6.80 13.02
CA GLN A 411 -31.98 -5.40 13.01
C GLN A 411 -32.75 -4.58 11.97
N ALA A 412 -32.96 -5.12 10.76
CA ALA A 412 -33.74 -4.46 9.74
C ALA A 412 -35.21 -4.31 10.16
N THR A 413 -35.77 -5.29 10.89
CA THR A 413 -37.12 -5.25 11.44
C THR A 413 -37.27 -4.18 12.51
N ASP A 414 -36.25 -3.96 13.34
CA ASP A 414 -36.25 -2.90 14.37
C ASP A 414 -36.10 -1.50 13.78
N ILE A 415 -35.39 -1.36 12.67
CA ILE A 415 -35.13 -0.06 12.01
C ILE A 415 -36.31 0.39 11.15
N ALA A 416 -36.99 -0.52 10.45
CA ALA A 416 -38.05 -0.20 9.49
C ALA A 416 -39.17 0.67 10.06
N PRO A 417 -39.69 0.45 11.29
CA PRO A 417 -40.73 1.31 11.89
C PRO A 417 -40.26 2.76 12.11
N LEU A 418 -38.97 2.99 12.30
CA LEU A 418 -38.40 4.33 12.51
C LEU A 418 -38.24 5.11 11.18
N LYS A 419 -38.07 4.40 10.06
CA LYS A 419 -37.95 4.98 8.71
C LYS A 419 -39.32 5.23 8.05
N THR A 420 -40.32 4.45 8.37
CA THR A 420 -41.65 4.50 7.76
C THR A 420 -42.35 5.86 7.90
N PRO A 421 -42.25 6.64 9.00
CA PRO A 421 -42.87 7.94 9.12
C PRO A 421 -42.14 9.08 8.40
N LEU A 422 -40.95 8.85 7.91
CA LEU A 422 -40.14 9.86 7.23
C LEU A 422 -40.73 10.15 5.84
N LYS A 423 -40.74 11.42 5.41
CA LYS A 423 -41.11 11.82 4.04
C LYS A 423 -39.92 11.81 3.10
N ILE A 424 -38.75 12.14 3.62
CA ILE A 424 -37.48 12.09 2.88
C ILE A 424 -36.43 11.36 3.71
N GLU A 425 -35.59 10.59 3.04
CA GLU A 425 -34.39 9.95 3.57
C GLU A 425 -33.26 10.06 2.56
N LYS A 426 -32.02 10.01 3.00
CA LYS A 426 -30.83 9.94 2.14
C LYS A 426 -30.21 8.55 2.18
N ASP A 427 -29.72 8.13 1.02
CA ASP A 427 -28.96 6.89 0.85
C ASP A 427 -27.74 7.17 -0.06
N PHE A 428 -26.69 6.38 0.06
CA PHE A 428 -25.45 6.60 -0.66
C PHE A 428 -25.05 5.32 -1.40
N LYS A 429 -24.87 5.43 -2.72
CA LYS A 429 -24.41 4.32 -3.57
C LYS A 429 -23.38 4.84 -4.57
N GLY A 430 -22.50 3.96 -5.07
CA GLY A 430 -21.57 4.29 -6.14
C GLY A 430 -22.02 3.67 -7.46
N TRP A 431 -22.13 4.48 -8.53
CA TRP A 431 -22.35 3.99 -9.90
C TRP A 431 -21.59 4.86 -10.91
N PRO A 432 -21.20 4.31 -12.08
CA PRO A 432 -20.53 5.08 -13.13
C PRO A 432 -21.52 5.97 -13.87
N GLY A 433 -21.09 7.15 -14.32
CA GLY A 433 -21.85 8.06 -15.18
C GLY A 433 -22.06 9.45 -14.59
N ALA A 434 -22.70 10.31 -15.38
CA ALA A 434 -22.85 11.74 -15.10
C ALA A 434 -24.01 12.09 -14.14
N GLN A 435 -24.75 11.11 -13.65
CA GLN A 435 -25.89 11.36 -12.76
C GLN A 435 -25.42 11.43 -11.31
N PHE A 436 -25.62 12.58 -10.66
CA PHE A 436 -25.21 12.81 -9.26
C PHE A 436 -26.14 12.15 -8.24
N PHE A 437 -27.44 12.16 -8.48
CA PHE A 437 -28.41 11.52 -7.59
C PHE A 437 -29.57 10.92 -8.38
N THR A 438 -30.29 10.01 -7.73
CA THR A 438 -31.60 9.52 -8.17
C THR A 438 -32.56 9.53 -7.00
N VAL A 439 -33.88 9.55 -7.30
CA VAL A 439 -34.89 9.46 -6.26
C VAL A 439 -35.66 8.16 -6.43
N GLU A 440 -35.72 7.38 -5.37
CA GLU A 440 -36.46 6.13 -5.26
C GLU A 440 -37.56 6.31 -4.22
N VAL A 441 -38.64 5.54 -4.32
CA VAL A 441 -39.70 5.56 -3.32
C VAL A 441 -39.68 4.22 -2.58
N THR A 442 -39.66 4.28 -1.24
CA THR A 442 -39.72 3.09 -0.38
C THR A 442 -40.81 3.31 0.66
N GLY A 443 -41.86 2.48 0.65
CA GLY A 443 -43.05 2.74 1.46
C GLY A 443 -43.71 4.06 1.05
N SER A 444 -43.72 5.03 1.95
CA SER A 444 -44.23 6.41 1.72
C SER A 444 -43.10 7.45 1.78
N THR A 445 -41.84 7.02 1.71
CA THR A 445 -40.64 7.87 1.85
C THR A 445 -39.94 8.04 0.52
N ALA A 446 -39.63 9.28 0.13
CA ALA A 446 -38.72 9.56 -0.98
C ALA A 446 -37.27 9.37 -0.52
N VAL A 447 -36.56 8.44 -1.11
CA VAL A 447 -35.17 8.18 -0.80
C VAL A 447 -34.30 8.82 -1.86
N LEU A 448 -33.55 9.85 -1.47
CA LEU A 448 -32.55 10.50 -2.30
C LEU A 448 -31.27 9.68 -2.27
N VAL A 449 -31.01 8.91 -3.33
CA VAL A 449 -29.80 8.11 -3.47
C VAL A 449 -28.73 8.94 -4.15
N ILE A 450 -27.63 9.22 -3.44
CA ILE A 450 -26.55 10.09 -3.88
C ILE A 450 -25.39 9.24 -4.40
N ASN A 451 -24.89 9.58 -5.60
CA ASN A 451 -23.77 8.88 -6.23
C ASN A 451 -22.44 9.34 -5.64
N GLN A 452 -21.83 8.49 -4.84
CA GLN A 452 -20.53 8.76 -4.23
C GLN A 452 -19.36 8.75 -5.24
N HIS A 453 -19.53 8.15 -6.43
CA HIS A 453 -18.52 8.16 -7.49
C HIS A 453 -18.58 9.41 -8.36
N HIS A 454 -19.60 10.24 -8.22
CA HIS A 454 -19.73 11.46 -9.00
C HIS A 454 -18.76 12.55 -8.48
N PRO A 455 -18.05 13.29 -9.35
CA PRO A 455 -17.11 14.35 -8.93
C PRO A 455 -17.72 15.39 -7.99
N PHE A 456 -18.99 15.78 -8.24
CA PHE A 456 -19.71 16.74 -7.38
C PHE A 456 -19.85 16.25 -5.92
N TYR A 457 -19.92 14.94 -5.69
CA TYR A 457 -19.98 14.40 -4.34
C TYR A 457 -18.72 14.76 -3.56
N SER A 458 -17.55 14.49 -4.11
CA SER A 458 -16.27 14.74 -3.43
C SER A 458 -15.82 16.19 -3.44
N GLU A 459 -16.16 16.94 -4.49
CA GLU A 459 -15.67 18.30 -4.65
C GLU A 459 -16.55 19.35 -3.98
N VAL A 460 -17.84 19.08 -3.87
CA VAL A 460 -18.82 20.05 -3.36
C VAL A 460 -19.61 19.50 -2.19
N TYR A 461 -20.37 18.40 -2.40
CA TYR A 461 -21.33 17.90 -1.42
C TYR A 461 -20.66 17.50 -0.09
N GLU A 462 -19.55 16.79 -0.16
CA GLU A 462 -18.81 16.35 1.02
C GLU A 462 -18.22 17.54 1.81
N ARG A 463 -17.79 18.59 1.10
CA ARG A 463 -17.32 19.84 1.73
C ARG A 463 -18.45 20.61 2.42
N LEU A 464 -19.63 20.60 1.83
CA LEU A 464 -20.82 21.22 2.44
C LEU A 464 -21.25 20.48 3.71
N LEU A 465 -21.15 19.15 3.73
CA LEU A 465 -21.43 18.35 4.94
C LEU A 465 -20.46 18.67 6.10
N GLU A 466 -19.29 19.19 5.80
CA GLU A 466 -18.28 19.58 6.79
C GLU A 466 -18.42 21.01 7.28
N SER A 467 -19.18 21.81 6.57
CA SER A 467 -19.44 23.20 6.94
C SER A 467 -20.16 23.27 8.30
N GLU A 468 -19.70 24.13 9.18
CA GLU A 468 -20.41 24.44 10.41
C GLU A 468 -21.69 25.29 10.16
N ASP A 469 -21.87 25.77 8.92
CA ASP A 469 -23.06 26.49 8.51
C ASP A 469 -24.27 25.56 8.47
N PRO A 470 -25.30 25.77 9.30
CA PRO A 470 -26.48 24.94 9.35
C PRO A 470 -27.33 24.96 8.08
N TYR A 471 -27.07 25.89 7.17
CA TYR A 471 -27.78 26.06 5.90
C TYR A 471 -26.96 25.64 4.68
N ALA A 472 -25.74 25.09 4.87
CA ALA A 472 -24.86 24.73 3.76
C ALA A 472 -25.27 23.43 3.03
N VAL A 473 -26.14 22.57 3.61
CA VAL A 473 -26.59 21.28 3.04
C VAL A 473 -28.09 21.14 3.11
#